data_b9ec04c02995ab2237e97fce198e2b25
#
_entry.id   b9ec04c02995ab2237e97fce198e2b25
#
_cell.length_a   1.000
_cell.length_b   1.000
_cell.length_c   1.000
_cell.angle_alpha   90.00
_cell.angle_beta   90.00
_cell.angle_gamma   90.00
#
_symmetry.space_group_name_H-M   'P 1'
#
loop_
_entity.id
_entity.type
_entity.pdbx_description
1 polymer ?
#
loop_
_entity_poly.entity_id
_entity_poly.type
_entity_poly.pdbx_seq_one_letter_code
_entity_poly.pdbx_strand_id
1 'polypeptide(L)'
;MKTIKYSICILSAMLLTTASCNKDFSKLNTNPNTAEKVLPQNLLERALIQTVGSNMERSRTITNELMQVTVNTLVEVDRIFRYDIRRNVAETPWNNWYVQLTNIKDIYTLADENTADVARQTYMGISLILQAWVHSIITDTYGDSPYTESNKGKEEIFTPAFDTQKDIYMDMFEKLEEANKILGGARNISPAHDPVFAGNASKWRRFGNSLYLRLLMRLSGKAEVADEVIANIKKIAVDQAFAYTMMISNDDSACMRWTGATPRVSPWVTIRDANWNYPKMCSFFVEGLDQTTDPCISLWVTLTNGLYEGIPRAYLPGVTPESRSLLPQGLRSNPMTGNILNYAEVQLMLAEATIKGWITKTENTKTAKEYYEEGVTNRITYWGRAVGSYLSGAAVAWDDDDTFEQKMAKIGWQKYLALFMTDMQSWIEYRRTGYPVLPKGPGLMNDGIMPARLFYPLSVQATNVQNYNKVIETQGPDDLKTLIWWQKP
;
A
#
# COMPACT_ATOMS: atom_id res chain seq x y z
N MET A 1 48.95 32.81 60.81
CA MET A 1 49.68 32.14 59.70
C MET A 1 49.40 30.65 59.57
N LYS A 2 49.05 29.87 60.58
CA LYS A 2 48.74 28.44 60.44
C LYS A 2 47.39 28.19 59.80
N THR A 3 46.35 28.99 60.02
CA THR A 3 44.98 28.84 59.44
C THR A 3 44.95 29.10 57.94
N ILE A 4 45.72 30.03 57.40
CA ILE A 4 45.80 30.33 55.98
C ILE A 4 46.42 29.18 55.17
N LYS A 5 47.40 28.47 55.73
CA LYS A 5 48.04 27.33 55.08
C LYS A 5 47.05 26.13 54.92
N TYR A 6 46.18 25.89 55.90
CA TYR A 6 45.18 24.81 55.79
C TYR A 6 44.06 25.14 54.78
N SER A 7 43.65 26.42 54.68
CA SER A 7 42.66 26.84 53.66
C SER A 7 43.18 26.71 52.23
N ILE A 8 44.49 26.99 51.97
CA ILE A 8 45.10 26.81 50.66
C ILE A 8 45.23 25.34 50.29
N CYS A 9 45.59 24.49 51.25
CA CYS A 9 45.68 23.03 51.00
C CYS A 9 44.30 22.39 50.73
N ILE A 10 43.23 22.84 51.38
CA ILE A 10 41.87 22.36 51.12
C ILE A 10 41.35 22.84 49.75
N LEU A 11 41.62 24.07 49.36
CA LEU A 11 41.25 24.60 48.06
C LEU A 11 42.01 23.91 46.93
N SER A 12 43.29 23.58 47.07
CA SER A 12 44.10 22.81 46.11
C SER A 12 43.64 21.36 46.01
N ALA A 13 43.21 20.71 47.10
CA ALA A 13 42.66 19.38 47.08
C ALA A 13 41.27 19.33 46.40
N MET A 14 40.41 20.36 46.55
CA MET A 14 39.13 20.46 45.84
C MET A 14 39.30 20.69 44.31
N LEU A 15 40.34 21.42 43.88
CA LEU A 15 40.64 21.64 42.44
C LEU A 15 41.19 20.40 41.75
N LEU A 16 41.83 19.47 42.46
CA LEU A 16 42.35 18.23 41.92
C LEU A 16 41.32 17.13 41.75
N THR A 17 40.18 17.22 42.41
CA THR A 17 39.04 16.22 42.29
C THR A 17 38.15 16.53 41.10
N THR A 18 38.18 17.73 40.47
CA THR A 18 37.36 18.07 39.32
C THR A 18 38.00 17.68 37.97
N ALA A 19 39.29 17.32 37.99
CA ALA A 19 40.02 16.99 36.75
C ALA A 19 40.00 15.46 36.41
N SER A 20 39.36 14.61 37.23
CA SER A 20 39.49 13.15 37.12
C SER A 20 38.41 12.43 36.36
N CYS A 21 37.37 13.11 35.83
CA CYS A 21 36.22 12.41 35.24
C CYS A 21 36.05 12.51 33.71
N ASN A 22 36.97 13.14 32.99
CA ASN A 22 36.75 13.40 31.54
C ASN A 22 37.50 12.48 30.57
N LYS A 23 38.31 11.53 31.03
CA LYS A 23 39.19 10.79 30.11
C LYS A 23 38.56 9.59 29.42
N ASP A 24 37.40 9.08 29.89
CA ASP A 24 36.77 7.90 29.28
C ASP A 24 35.23 8.04 29.13
N PHE A 25 34.67 9.24 29.34
CA PHE A 25 33.21 9.43 29.24
C PHE A 25 32.67 9.16 27.83
N SER A 26 33.44 9.45 26.79
CA SER A 26 33.08 9.15 25.41
C SER A 26 33.15 7.66 25.10
N LYS A 27 34.08 6.92 25.70
CA LYS A 27 34.20 5.44 25.52
C LYS A 27 33.18 4.67 26.34
N LEU A 28 32.82 5.14 27.52
CA LEU A 28 31.81 4.52 28.38
C LEU A 28 30.37 4.75 27.88
N ASN A 29 30.16 5.83 27.15
CA ASN A 29 28.85 6.16 26.53
C ASN A 29 28.70 5.67 25.08
N THR A 30 29.72 5.09 24.46
CA THR A 30 29.50 4.35 23.21
C THR A 30 28.90 2.99 23.55
N ASN A 31 27.62 2.84 23.25
CA ASN A 31 26.95 1.54 23.35
C ASN A 31 27.70 0.54 22.43
N PRO A 32 28.39 -0.48 22.97
CA PRO A 32 29.18 -1.42 22.15
C PRO A 32 28.29 -2.24 21.20
N ASN A 33 26.97 -2.18 21.36
CA ASN A 33 26.00 -2.82 20.51
C ASN A 33 25.41 -1.87 19.44
N THR A 34 25.86 -0.61 19.39
CA THR A 34 25.48 0.28 18.28
C THR A 34 26.32 -0.11 17.08
N ALA A 35 25.68 -0.53 15.99
CA ALA A 35 26.37 -0.75 14.73
C ALA A 35 27.15 0.53 14.36
N GLU A 36 28.45 0.44 14.22
CA GLU A 36 29.31 1.59 13.88
C GLU A 36 28.92 2.22 12.54
N LYS A 37 28.27 1.44 11.67
CA LYS A 37 27.74 1.89 10.37
C LYS A 37 26.47 1.11 10.02
N VAL A 38 25.36 1.83 9.85
CA VAL A 38 24.14 1.26 9.27
C VAL A 38 24.31 1.16 7.76
N LEU A 39 23.97 0.01 7.18
CA LEU A 39 24.06 -0.23 5.74
C LEU A 39 22.64 -0.34 5.13
N PRO A 40 22.44 -0.04 3.82
CA PRO A 40 21.15 -0.10 3.16
C PRO A 40 20.40 -1.42 3.37
N GLN A 41 21.11 -2.56 3.32
CA GLN A 41 20.54 -3.88 3.53
C GLN A 41 19.92 -4.09 4.93
N ASN A 42 20.44 -3.42 5.95
CA ASN A 42 19.92 -3.54 7.31
C ASN A 42 18.53 -2.89 7.46
N LEU A 43 18.21 -1.92 6.59
CA LEU A 43 16.94 -1.21 6.62
C LEU A 43 15.88 -1.84 5.72
N LEU A 44 16.26 -2.41 4.57
CA LEU A 44 15.33 -2.85 3.52
C LEU A 44 14.34 -3.91 4.02
N GLU A 45 14.81 -5.01 4.58
CA GLU A 45 13.94 -6.09 5.04
C GLU A 45 12.96 -5.60 6.11
N ARG A 46 13.46 -4.81 7.08
CA ARG A 46 12.63 -4.27 8.16
C ARG A 46 11.58 -3.30 7.62
N ALA A 47 11.95 -2.40 6.73
CA ALA A 47 11.01 -1.45 6.12
C ALA A 47 9.89 -2.18 5.37
N LEU A 48 10.23 -3.22 4.60
CA LEU A 48 9.25 -4.04 3.88
C LEU A 48 8.32 -4.78 4.83
N ILE A 49 8.85 -5.48 5.84
CA ILE A 49 8.03 -6.22 6.83
C ILE A 49 7.04 -5.29 7.53
N GLN A 50 7.50 -4.14 8.00
CA GLN A 50 6.67 -3.21 8.77
C GLN A 50 5.63 -2.53 7.87
N THR A 51 6.01 -2.10 6.66
CA THR A 51 5.07 -1.46 5.72
C THR A 51 3.98 -2.44 5.28
N VAL A 52 4.37 -3.62 4.81
CA VAL A 52 3.40 -4.63 4.34
C VAL A 52 2.53 -5.14 5.48
N GLY A 53 3.12 -5.39 6.65
CA GLY A 53 2.36 -5.82 7.83
C GLY A 53 1.30 -4.79 8.26
N SER A 54 1.65 -3.50 8.26
CA SER A 54 0.71 -2.42 8.50
C SER A 54 -0.38 -2.37 7.43
N ASN A 55 -0.01 -2.49 6.16
CA ASN A 55 -0.94 -2.47 5.04
C ASN A 55 -1.93 -3.63 5.06
N MET A 56 -1.49 -4.84 5.44
CA MET A 56 -2.37 -5.98 5.64
C MET A 56 -3.44 -5.70 6.69
N GLU A 57 -3.07 -5.07 7.80
CA GLU A 57 -4.04 -4.71 8.86
C GLU A 57 -5.00 -3.62 8.39
N ARG A 58 -4.52 -2.63 7.61
CA ARG A 58 -5.39 -1.59 7.04
C ARG A 58 -6.34 -2.16 5.99
N SER A 59 -5.87 -3.09 5.17
CA SER A 59 -6.74 -3.81 4.24
C SER A 59 -7.85 -4.56 4.99
N ARG A 60 -7.52 -5.31 6.05
CA ARG A 60 -8.47 -6.08 6.85
C ARG A 60 -9.49 -5.21 7.57
N THR A 61 -9.07 -4.06 8.14
CA THR A 61 -9.89 -3.24 9.05
C THR A 61 -10.54 -2.02 8.40
N ILE A 62 -10.03 -1.55 7.25
CA ILE A 62 -10.58 -0.38 6.57
C ILE A 62 -11.09 -0.77 5.18
N THR A 63 -10.21 -1.24 4.31
CA THR A 63 -10.55 -1.49 2.90
C THR A 63 -11.62 -2.54 2.75
N ASN A 64 -11.50 -3.68 3.45
CA ASN A 64 -12.49 -4.75 3.39
C ASN A 64 -13.89 -4.31 3.83
N GLU A 65 -13.96 -3.42 4.83
CA GLU A 65 -15.25 -2.89 5.28
C GLU A 65 -15.83 -1.86 4.30
N LEU A 66 -15.00 -0.95 3.76
CA LEU A 66 -15.43 0.00 2.74
C LEU A 66 -15.93 -0.72 1.48
N MET A 67 -15.21 -1.76 1.09
CA MET A 67 -15.44 -2.49 -0.16
C MET A 67 -16.38 -3.70 -0.02
N GLN A 68 -17.11 -3.81 1.08
CA GLN A 68 -18.10 -4.88 1.30
C GLN A 68 -17.54 -6.30 1.22
N VAL A 69 -16.29 -6.49 1.63
CA VAL A 69 -15.70 -7.83 1.84
C VAL A 69 -16.12 -8.36 3.20
N THR A 70 -15.98 -7.53 4.23
CA THR A 70 -16.36 -7.87 5.60
C THR A 70 -17.20 -6.79 6.25
N VAL A 71 -17.90 -7.17 7.31
CA VAL A 71 -18.69 -6.29 8.17
C VAL A 71 -18.30 -6.55 9.62
N ASN A 72 -17.82 -5.53 10.31
CA ASN A 72 -17.53 -5.64 11.73
C ASN A 72 -18.83 -5.58 12.54
N THR A 73 -19.10 -6.64 13.29
CA THR A 73 -20.33 -6.77 14.08
C THR A 73 -20.22 -6.28 15.51
N LEU A 74 -19.06 -5.78 15.92
CA LEU A 74 -18.91 -5.15 17.25
C LEU A 74 -19.58 -3.78 17.26
N VAL A 75 -20.48 -3.58 18.20
CA VAL A 75 -21.32 -2.36 18.28
C VAL A 75 -20.51 -1.13 18.72
N GLU A 76 -19.35 -1.31 19.36
CA GLU A 76 -18.62 -0.26 20.08
C GLU A 76 -17.41 0.31 19.34
N VAL A 77 -17.07 -0.22 18.17
CA VAL A 77 -15.95 0.24 17.35
C VAL A 77 -16.41 1.05 16.16
N ASP A 78 -15.46 1.69 15.48
CA ASP A 78 -15.72 2.41 14.24
C ASP A 78 -16.51 1.55 13.27
N ARG A 79 -17.58 2.13 12.69
CA ARG A 79 -18.49 1.41 11.80
C ARG A 79 -18.15 1.76 10.36
N ILE A 80 -16.91 1.44 9.95
CA ILE A 80 -16.39 1.76 8.62
C ILE A 80 -17.30 1.21 7.53
N PHE A 81 -17.85 0.01 7.72
CA PHE A 81 -18.83 -0.59 6.81
C PHE A 81 -20.12 0.21 6.64
N ARG A 82 -20.38 1.21 7.50
CA ARG A 82 -21.48 2.16 7.41
C ARG A 82 -21.02 3.55 6.97
N TYR A 83 -19.76 3.75 6.66
CA TYR A 83 -19.14 5.07 6.43
C TYR A 83 -19.13 5.98 7.67
N ASP A 84 -19.28 5.39 8.88
CA ASP A 84 -19.11 6.05 10.16
C ASP A 84 -17.64 5.89 10.59
N ILE A 85 -16.80 6.76 10.06
CA ILE A 85 -15.36 6.73 10.28
C ILE A 85 -14.98 7.86 11.23
N ARG A 86 -14.38 7.52 12.36
CA ARG A 86 -13.89 8.51 13.33
C ARG A 86 -12.50 8.99 12.96
N ARG A 87 -12.13 10.18 13.45
CA ARG A 87 -10.84 10.81 13.16
C ARG A 87 -9.63 9.99 13.62
N ASN A 88 -9.77 9.24 14.73
CA ASN A 88 -8.69 8.38 15.23
C ASN A 88 -8.30 7.24 14.28
N VAL A 89 -9.17 6.82 13.38
CA VAL A 89 -8.86 5.79 12.36
C VAL A 89 -7.70 6.22 11.46
N ALA A 90 -7.57 7.51 11.22
CA ALA A 90 -6.54 8.08 10.34
C ALA A 90 -5.11 8.07 10.94
N GLU A 91 -4.98 8.05 12.27
CA GLU A 91 -3.71 8.25 12.99
C GLU A 91 -2.71 7.13 12.73
N THR A 92 -3.13 5.90 12.91
CA THR A 92 -2.23 4.73 12.83
C THR A 92 -1.65 4.51 11.43
N PRO A 93 -2.45 4.53 10.32
CA PRO A 93 -1.87 4.38 8.98
C PRO A 93 -0.90 5.51 8.63
N TRP A 94 -1.25 6.77 8.93
CA TRP A 94 -0.38 7.92 8.71
C TRP A 94 0.98 7.74 9.37
N ASN A 95 0.99 7.51 10.69
CA ASN A 95 2.22 7.36 11.46
C ASN A 95 3.08 6.19 10.97
N ASN A 96 2.46 5.03 10.70
CA ASN A 96 3.19 3.87 10.23
C ASN A 96 3.88 4.12 8.88
N TRP A 97 3.20 4.75 7.92
CA TRP A 97 3.79 5.03 6.60
C TRP A 97 4.94 6.04 6.70
N TYR A 98 4.77 7.14 7.43
CA TYR A 98 5.84 8.14 7.57
C TYR A 98 7.06 7.60 8.33
N VAL A 99 6.86 6.75 9.35
CA VAL A 99 7.97 6.09 10.05
C VAL A 99 8.76 5.19 9.08
N GLN A 100 8.09 4.44 8.22
CA GLN A 100 8.79 3.58 7.27
C GLN A 100 9.43 4.37 6.13
N LEU A 101 8.85 5.49 5.72
CA LEU A 101 9.47 6.39 4.75
C LEU A 101 10.83 6.91 5.21
N THR A 102 11.05 7.11 6.52
CA THR A 102 12.39 7.45 7.05
C THR A 102 13.39 6.36 6.68
N ASN A 103 13.08 5.11 6.99
CA ASN A 103 13.95 3.97 6.66
C ASN A 103 14.17 3.84 5.14
N ILE A 104 13.11 4.00 4.35
CA ILE A 104 13.15 3.89 2.88
C ILE A 104 14.02 5.00 2.27
N LYS A 105 13.90 6.25 2.73
CA LYS A 105 14.74 7.37 2.27
C LYS A 105 16.21 7.18 2.71
N ASP A 106 16.43 6.72 3.94
CA ASP A 106 17.78 6.42 4.44
C ASP A 106 18.46 5.31 3.62
N ILE A 107 17.74 4.33 3.05
CA ILE A 107 18.30 3.34 2.12
C ILE A 107 18.95 4.03 0.92
N TYR A 108 18.29 5.04 0.32
CA TYR A 108 18.82 5.79 -0.81
C TYR A 108 20.10 6.54 -0.41
N THR A 109 20.02 7.31 0.66
CA THR A 109 21.14 8.15 1.13
C THR A 109 22.37 7.31 1.46
N LEU A 110 22.19 6.23 2.23
CA LEU A 110 23.28 5.33 2.60
C LEU A 110 23.88 4.61 1.39
N ALA A 111 23.06 4.27 0.40
CA ALA A 111 23.54 3.67 -0.85
C ALA A 111 24.29 4.70 -1.69
N ASP A 112 23.82 5.94 -1.76
CA ASP A 112 24.46 7.00 -2.54
C ASP A 112 25.83 7.39 -1.98
N GLU A 113 25.95 7.43 -0.66
CA GLU A 113 27.23 7.69 0.03
C GLU A 113 28.24 6.55 -0.13
N ASN A 114 27.79 5.30 -0.34
CA ASN A 114 28.66 4.13 -0.46
C ASN A 114 29.05 3.83 -1.91
N THR A 115 29.86 4.69 -2.51
CA THR A 115 30.24 4.59 -3.93
C THR A 115 31.05 3.35 -4.29
N ALA A 116 31.63 2.65 -3.31
CA ALA A 116 32.38 1.41 -3.50
C ALA A 116 31.48 0.16 -3.57
N ASP A 117 30.21 0.26 -3.14
CA ASP A 117 29.28 -0.87 -3.18
C ASP A 117 28.81 -1.14 -4.61
N VAL A 118 29.10 -2.32 -5.12
CA VAL A 118 28.67 -2.77 -6.45
C VAL A 118 27.16 -2.91 -6.59
N ALA A 119 26.42 -3.00 -5.48
CA ALA A 119 24.96 -3.07 -5.42
C ALA A 119 24.30 -1.71 -5.14
N ARG A 120 25.08 -0.64 -5.04
CA ARG A 120 24.62 0.73 -4.74
C ARG A 120 23.40 1.11 -5.58
N GLN A 121 23.49 0.97 -6.89
CA GLN A 121 22.41 1.33 -7.82
C GLN A 121 21.11 0.56 -7.54
N THR A 122 21.20 -0.70 -7.15
CA THR A 122 20.03 -1.53 -6.85
C THR A 122 19.32 -1.02 -5.60
N TYR A 123 20.04 -0.70 -4.52
CA TYR A 123 19.42 -0.11 -3.32
C TYR A 123 18.80 1.25 -3.59
N MET A 124 19.44 2.10 -4.40
CA MET A 124 18.89 3.40 -4.81
C MET A 124 17.59 3.22 -5.60
N GLY A 125 17.58 2.36 -6.63
CA GLY A 125 16.39 2.08 -7.43
C GLY A 125 15.24 1.47 -6.61
N ILE A 126 15.54 0.53 -5.71
CA ILE A 126 14.54 -0.04 -4.79
C ILE A 126 13.94 1.06 -3.91
N SER A 127 14.77 1.93 -3.33
CA SER A 127 14.31 3.00 -2.48
C SER A 127 13.36 3.96 -3.22
N LEU A 128 13.69 4.37 -4.45
CA LEU A 128 12.83 5.23 -5.27
C LEU A 128 11.46 4.59 -5.53
N ILE A 129 11.43 3.30 -5.86
CA ILE A 129 10.17 2.56 -6.07
C ILE A 129 9.35 2.51 -4.77
N LEU A 130 9.99 2.21 -3.63
CA LEU A 130 9.30 2.13 -2.35
C LEU A 130 8.81 3.50 -1.86
N GLN A 131 9.55 4.59 -2.13
CA GLN A 131 9.09 5.96 -1.87
C GLN A 131 7.82 6.26 -2.69
N ALA A 132 7.83 6.00 -4.00
CA ALA A 132 6.67 6.20 -4.85
C ALA A 132 5.47 5.35 -4.38
N TRP A 133 5.68 4.08 -4.05
CA TRP A 133 4.62 3.21 -3.55
C TRP A 133 3.98 3.73 -2.26
N VAL A 134 4.78 4.04 -1.24
CA VAL A 134 4.23 4.45 0.08
C VAL A 134 3.59 5.84 -0.01
N HIS A 135 4.22 6.80 -0.70
CA HIS A 135 3.64 8.12 -0.90
C HIS A 135 2.34 8.07 -1.72
N SER A 136 2.22 7.17 -2.70
CA SER A 136 0.97 7.00 -3.44
C SER A 136 -0.19 6.58 -2.52
N ILE A 137 0.06 5.67 -1.57
CA ILE A 137 -0.96 5.27 -0.60
C ILE A 137 -1.33 6.44 0.31
N ILE A 138 -0.36 7.21 0.78
CA ILE A 138 -0.60 8.39 1.64
C ILE A 138 -1.46 9.42 0.90
N THR A 139 -1.01 9.88 -0.26
CA THR A 139 -1.72 10.94 -0.98
C THR A 139 -3.08 10.49 -1.50
N ASP A 140 -3.24 9.21 -1.88
CA ASP A 140 -4.54 8.65 -2.27
C ASP A 140 -5.49 8.47 -1.08
N THR A 141 -4.97 8.40 0.14
CA THR A 141 -5.78 8.27 1.35
C THR A 141 -6.18 9.62 1.93
N TYR A 142 -5.32 10.65 1.85
CA TYR A 142 -5.50 11.92 2.53
C TYR A 142 -5.59 13.14 1.58
N GLY A 143 -5.08 13.02 0.35
CA GLY A 143 -4.89 14.13 -0.58
C GLY A 143 -3.51 14.77 -0.41
N ASP A 144 -3.46 16.12 -0.40
CA ASP A 144 -2.24 16.86 -0.15
C ASP A 144 -1.57 16.41 1.16
N SER A 145 -0.26 16.25 1.17
CA SER A 145 0.44 15.68 2.33
C SER A 145 1.89 16.11 2.38
N PRO A 146 2.55 16.09 3.56
CA PRO A 146 3.98 16.36 3.63
C PRO A 146 4.77 15.40 2.74
N TYR A 147 5.54 15.94 1.80
CA TYR A 147 6.30 15.16 0.84
C TYR A 147 7.76 15.62 0.77
N THR A 148 8.02 16.82 0.26
CA THR A 148 9.38 17.38 0.10
C THR A 148 10.08 17.63 1.42
N GLU A 149 9.35 18.06 2.44
CA GLU A 149 9.85 18.31 3.79
C GLU A 149 9.64 17.13 4.74
N SER A 150 9.00 16.06 4.30
CA SER A 150 8.74 14.90 5.16
C SER A 150 10.01 14.15 5.56
N ASN A 151 10.05 13.67 6.81
CA ASN A 151 11.16 12.91 7.38
C ASN A 151 12.49 13.67 7.54
N LYS A 152 12.44 15.00 7.57
CA LYS A 152 13.61 15.90 7.72
C LYS A 152 13.82 16.40 9.17
N GLY A 153 13.52 15.55 10.16
CA GLY A 153 13.76 15.88 11.57
C GLY A 153 15.24 16.10 11.92
N LYS A 154 16.18 15.47 11.19
CA LYS A 154 17.62 15.72 11.31
C LYS A 154 18.02 17.14 10.85
N GLU A 155 17.20 17.75 9.99
CA GLU A 155 17.33 19.09 9.45
C GLU A 155 16.47 20.09 10.24
N GLU A 156 16.00 19.69 11.44
CA GLU A 156 15.18 20.49 12.36
C GLU A 156 13.80 20.88 11.79
N ILE A 157 13.30 20.18 10.75
CA ILE A 157 11.96 20.39 10.19
C ILE A 157 10.98 19.50 10.92
N PHE A 158 10.27 20.06 11.92
CA PHE A 158 9.27 19.35 12.73
C PHE A 158 7.83 19.66 12.34
N THR A 159 7.59 20.70 11.57
CA THR A 159 6.29 21.13 11.05
C THR A 159 6.33 21.22 9.53
N PRO A 160 6.44 20.07 8.82
CA PRO A 160 6.63 20.06 7.37
C PRO A 160 5.44 20.68 6.63
N ALA A 161 5.70 21.40 5.54
CA ALA A 161 4.70 21.89 4.61
C ALA A 161 4.00 20.72 3.91
N PHE A 162 2.75 20.94 3.47
CA PHE A 162 2.01 20.01 2.64
C PHE A 162 2.25 20.35 1.17
N ASP A 163 2.66 19.36 0.42
CA ASP A 163 2.77 19.46 -1.04
C ASP A 163 1.41 19.09 -1.66
N THR A 164 1.13 19.65 -2.83
CA THR A 164 -0.11 19.32 -3.54
C THR A 164 -0.08 17.87 -4.04
N GLN A 165 -1.22 17.20 -4.08
CA GLN A 165 -1.29 15.84 -4.62
C GLN A 165 -0.78 15.77 -6.07
N LYS A 166 -0.99 16.84 -6.87
CA LYS A 166 -0.44 16.93 -8.22
C LYS A 166 1.08 16.87 -8.22
N ASP A 167 1.74 17.72 -7.43
CA ASP A 167 3.20 17.78 -7.40
C ASP A 167 3.80 16.47 -6.88
N ILE A 168 3.15 15.86 -5.88
CA ILE A 168 3.53 14.53 -5.37
C ILE A 168 3.49 13.48 -6.49
N TYR A 169 2.44 13.46 -7.31
CA TYR A 169 2.31 12.51 -8.41
C TYR A 169 3.36 12.72 -9.50
N MET A 170 3.63 13.97 -9.87
CA MET A 170 4.65 14.28 -10.89
C MET A 170 6.04 13.82 -10.42
N ASP A 171 6.42 14.11 -9.19
CA ASP A 171 7.71 13.65 -8.65
C ASP A 171 7.77 12.12 -8.47
N MET A 172 6.66 11.46 -8.12
CA MET A 172 6.62 9.99 -8.12
C MET A 172 6.88 9.40 -9.52
N PHE A 173 6.38 10.02 -10.57
CA PHE A 173 6.67 9.60 -11.95
C PHE A 173 8.15 9.77 -12.28
N GLU A 174 8.76 10.89 -11.92
CA GLU A 174 10.20 11.12 -12.10
C GLU A 174 11.04 10.07 -11.33
N LYS A 175 10.67 9.75 -10.09
CA LYS A 175 11.33 8.70 -9.31
C LYS A 175 11.24 7.33 -9.96
N LEU A 176 10.09 6.98 -10.54
CA LEU A 176 9.91 5.69 -11.22
C LEU A 176 10.66 5.61 -12.54
N GLU A 177 10.74 6.71 -13.29
CA GLU A 177 11.59 6.84 -14.49
C GLU A 177 13.08 6.68 -14.12
N GLU A 178 13.54 7.35 -13.07
CA GLU A 178 14.93 7.23 -12.60
C GLU A 178 15.23 5.81 -12.08
N ALA A 179 14.29 5.21 -11.32
CA ALA A 179 14.43 3.83 -10.88
C ALA A 179 14.53 2.85 -12.06
N ASN A 180 13.69 3.02 -13.09
CA ASN A 180 13.78 2.22 -14.32
C ASN A 180 15.14 2.32 -14.98
N LYS A 181 15.69 3.53 -15.09
CA LYS A 181 17.02 3.79 -15.66
C LYS A 181 18.13 3.17 -14.82
N ILE A 182 18.16 3.44 -13.50
CA ILE A 182 19.17 2.92 -12.57
C ILE A 182 19.20 1.39 -12.56
N LEU A 183 18.01 0.75 -12.52
CA LEU A 183 17.90 -0.71 -12.47
C LEU A 183 18.16 -1.39 -13.82
N GLY A 184 18.26 -0.64 -14.91
CA GLY A 184 18.45 -1.17 -16.28
C GLY A 184 19.74 -1.96 -16.53
N GLY A 185 20.65 -2.05 -15.59
CA GLY A 185 21.90 -2.82 -15.66
C GLY A 185 22.44 -3.11 -14.29
N ALA A 186 21.60 -2.90 -13.26
CA ALA A 186 22.00 -3.02 -11.86
C ALA A 186 22.25 -4.49 -11.46
N ARG A 187 23.16 -4.70 -10.50
CA ARG A 187 23.48 -6.01 -9.97
C ARG A 187 22.47 -6.45 -8.93
N ASN A 188 22.28 -7.75 -8.79
CA ASN A 188 21.46 -8.31 -7.72
C ASN A 188 22.07 -8.00 -6.34
N ILE A 189 21.20 -7.82 -5.34
CA ILE A 189 21.58 -7.75 -3.93
C ILE A 189 21.46 -9.11 -3.26
N SER A 190 21.89 -9.22 -2.00
CA SER A 190 21.77 -10.48 -1.25
C SER A 190 20.29 -10.89 -1.06
N PRO A 191 19.92 -12.14 -1.38
CA PRO A 191 18.57 -12.67 -1.16
C PRO A 191 18.10 -12.60 0.30
N ALA A 192 19.04 -12.63 1.24
CA ALA A 192 18.74 -12.63 2.68
C ALA A 192 18.05 -11.35 3.14
N HIS A 193 18.29 -10.23 2.45
CA HIS A 193 17.79 -8.91 2.83
C HIS A 193 16.58 -8.43 2.01
N ASP A 194 16.16 -9.24 1.03
CA ASP A 194 15.01 -8.92 0.19
C ASP A 194 13.94 -10.02 0.25
N PRO A 195 12.90 -9.83 1.07
CA PRO A 195 11.84 -10.82 1.22
C PRO A 195 10.82 -10.82 0.07
N VAL A 196 10.91 -9.89 -0.89
CA VAL A 196 9.96 -9.76 -2.00
C VAL A 196 10.48 -10.48 -3.24
N PHE A 197 11.69 -10.16 -3.70
CA PHE A 197 12.25 -10.69 -4.95
C PHE A 197 13.57 -11.43 -4.78
N ALA A 198 13.96 -11.75 -3.55
CA ALA A 198 15.23 -12.44 -3.25
C ALA A 198 16.43 -11.75 -3.90
N GLY A 199 16.44 -10.43 -3.89
CA GLY A 199 17.55 -9.61 -4.37
C GLY A 199 17.61 -9.38 -5.88
N ASN A 200 16.64 -9.83 -6.64
CA ASN A 200 16.63 -9.73 -8.11
C ASN A 200 16.32 -8.32 -8.60
N ALA A 201 17.34 -7.61 -9.09
CA ALA A 201 17.22 -6.23 -9.59
C ALA A 201 16.25 -6.10 -10.78
N SER A 202 16.21 -7.10 -11.68
CA SER A 202 15.29 -7.08 -12.82
C SER A 202 13.82 -7.19 -12.39
N LYS A 203 13.52 -7.98 -11.35
CA LYS A 203 12.16 -8.06 -10.79
C LYS A 203 11.75 -6.76 -10.09
N TRP A 204 12.66 -6.11 -9.39
CA TRP A 204 12.44 -4.77 -8.84
C TRP A 204 12.13 -3.75 -9.93
N ARG A 205 12.88 -3.77 -11.04
CA ARG A 205 12.61 -2.92 -12.21
C ARG A 205 11.22 -3.18 -12.78
N ARG A 206 10.83 -4.44 -12.97
CA ARG A 206 9.49 -4.83 -13.44
C ARG A 206 8.40 -4.35 -12.49
N PHE A 207 8.60 -4.47 -11.20
CA PHE A 207 7.67 -3.95 -10.20
C PHE A 207 7.56 -2.42 -10.31
N GLY A 208 8.67 -1.69 -10.39
CA GLY A 208 8.67 -0.23 -10.55
C GLY A 208 7.87 0.22 -11.79
N ASN A 209 8.09 -0.42 -12.95
CA ASN A 209 7.36 -0.11 -14.17
C ASN A 209 5.87 -0.49 -14.09
N SER A 210 5.53 -1.58 -13.41
CA SER A 210 4.14 -1.98 -13.18
C SER A 210 3.42 -1.05 -12.19
N LEU A 211 4.14 -0.54 -11.18
CA LEU A 211 3.65 0.50 -10.29
C LEU A 211 3.43 1.82 -11.05
N TYR A 212 4.34 2.17 -11.96
CA TYR A 212 4.18 3.33 -12.83
C TYR A 212 2.89 3.25 -13.64
N LEU A 213 2.61 2.09 -14.27
CA LEU A 213 1.33 1.86 -14.93
C LEU A 213 0.14 2.05 -13.99
N ARG A 214 0.18 1.50 -12.77
CA ARG A 214 -0.90 1.69 -11.77
C ARG A 214 -1.16 3.17 -11.48
N LEU A 215 -0.12 3.96 -11.30
CA LEU A 215 -0.25 5.38 -10.97
C LEU A 215 -0.70 6.21 -12.19
N LEU A 216 -0.24 5.89 -13.39
CA LEU A 216 -0.75 6.49 -14.64
C LEU A 216 -2.24 6.17 -14.84
N MET A 217 -2.66 4.91 -14.67
CA MET A 217 -4.07 4.52 -14.74
C MET A 217 -4.92 5.30 -13.72
N ARG A 218 -4.36 5.63 -12.55
CA ARG A 218 -5.03 6.41 -11.51
C ARG A 218 -5.39 7.81 -11.98
N LEU A 219 -4.49 8.46 -12.69
CA LEU A 219 -4.68 9.83 -13.18
C LEU A 219 -5.35 9.91 -14.55
N SER A 220 -5.59 8.80 -15.23
CA SER A 220 -6.08 8.77 -16.60
C SER A 220 -7.47 9.42 -16.82
N GLY A 221 -8.22 9.62 -15.74
CA GLY A 221 -9.50 10.34 -15.75
C GLY A 221 -9.41 11.81 -15.34
N LYS A 222 -8.23 12.29 -14.92
CA LYS A 222 -8.02 13.68 -14.52
C LYS A 222 -7.74 14.55 -15.74
N ALA A 223 -8.74 15.33 -16.17
CA ALA A 223 -8.71 16.10 -17.42
C ALA A 223 -7.44 16.95 -17.60
N GLU A 224 -6.95 17.55 -16.50
CA GLU A 224 -5.76 18.41 -16.48
C GLU A 224 -4.47 17.73 -16.98
N VAL A 225 -4.33 16.41 -16.78
CA VAL A 225 -3.12 15.64 -17.09
C VAL A 225 -3.40 14.39 -17.94
N ALA A 226 -4.64 14.15 -18.32
CA ALA A 226 -5.06 12.92 -18.98
C ALA A 226 -4.28 12.62 -20.26
N ASP A 227 -4.08 13.62 -21.13
CA ASP A 227 -3.39 13.45 -22.42
C ASP A 227 -1.94 12.99 -22.21
N GLU A 228 -1.21 13.62 -21.29
CA GLU A 228 0.16 13.25 -20.97
C GLU A 228 0.23 11.87 -20.35
N VAL A 229 -0.67 11.58 -19.40
CA VAL A 229 -0.75 10.29 -18.71
C VAL A 229 -1.06 9.16 -19.69
N ILE A 230 -2.01 9.35 -20.60
CA ILE A 230 -2.37 8.38 -21.65
C ILE A 230 -1.20 8.16 -22.61
N ALA A 231 -0.51 9.23 -23.00
CA ALA A 231 0.71 9.12 -23.82
C ALA A 231 1.81 8.31 -23.10
N ASN A 232 1.98 8.50 -21.80
CA ASN A 232 2.91 7.71 -21.00
C ASN A 232 2.48 6.23 -20.87
N ILE A 233 1.18 5.94 -20.72
CA ILE A 233 0.67 4.56 -20.77
C ILE A 233 1.05 3.90 -22.09
N LYS A 234 0.81 4.58 -23.23
CA LYS A 234 1.19 4.08 -24.55
C LYS A 234 2.70 3.90 -24.67
N LYS A 235 3.49 4.87 -24.21
CA LYS A 235 4.97 4.80 -24.21
C LYS A 235 5.46 3.53 -23.52
N ILE A 236 5.02 3.27 -22.27
CA ILE A 236 5.55 2.15 -21.47
C ILE A 236 4.97 0.79 -21.87
N ALA A 237 3.74 0.74 -22.39
CA ALA A 237 3.08 -0.52 -22.75
C ALA A 237 3.27 -0.94 -24.19
N VAL A 238 3.57 0.00 -25.12
CA VAL A 238 3.65 -0.25 -26.55
C VAL A 238 4.97 0.25 -27.16
N ASP A 239 5.17 1.57 -27.15
CA ASP A 239 6.22 2.20 -27.98
C ASP A 239 7.63 1.88 -27.47
N GLN A 240 7.81 1.74 -26.16
CA GLN A 240 9.08 1.48 -25.49
C GLN A 240 8.99 0.30 -24.50
N ALA A 241 8.13 -0.69 -24.77
CA ALA A 241 7.90 -1.82 -23.87
C ALA A 241 9.19 -2.56 -23.45
N PHE A 242 10.21 -2.62 -24.32
CA PHE A 242 11.50 -3.22 -23.98
C PHE A 242 12.31 -2.39 -22.96
N ALA A 243 12.16 -1.05 -22.99
CA ALA A 243 12.79 -0.16 -22.04
C ALA A 243 12.03 -0.12 -20.69
N TYR A 244 10.74 -0.40 -20.71
CA TYR A 244 9.85 -0.41 -19.55
C TYR A 244 9.25 -1.79 -19.29
N THR A 245 10.10 -2.81 -19.19
CA THR A 245 9.62 -4.18 -18.94
C THR A 245 8.79 -4.23 -17.66
N MET A 246 7.50 -4.57 -17.80
CA MET A 246 6.59 -4.82 -16.67
C MET A 246 6.63 -6.28 -16.20
N MET A 247 5.89 -6.63 -15.17
CA MET A 247 5.71 -8.02 -14.73
C MET A 247 5.21 -8.90 -15.88
N ILE A 248 5.75 -10.11 -16.00
CA ILE A 248 5.44 -11.06 -17.08
C ILE A 248 4.79 -12.35 -16.59
N SER A 249 4.76 -12.60 -15.29
CA SER A 249 4.12 -13.76 -14.68
C SER A 249 3.87 -13.54 -13.19
N ASN A 250 3.15 -14.45 -12.54
CA ASN A 250 2.96 -14.44 -11.09
C ASN A 250 4.28 -14.48 -10.28
N ASP A 251 5.35 -14.99 -10.85
CA ASP A 251 6.68 -14.99 -10.20
C ASP A 251 7.29 -13.59 -10.07
N ASP A 252 6.79 -12.64 -10.84
CA ASP A 252 7.17 -11.23 -10.76
C ASP A 252 6.24 -10.41 -9.86
N SER A 253 5.18 -11.01 -9.32
CA SER A 253 4.28 -10.32 -8.39
C SER A 253 5.04 -9.84 -7.16
N ALA A 254 4.94 -8.55 -6.87
CA ALA A 254 5.50 -7.95 -5.66
C ALA A 254 4.69 -8.42 -4.45
N CYS A 255 5.20 -9.45 -3.79
CA CYS A 255 4.57 -10.06 -2.63
C CYS A 255 5.62 -10.32 -1.54
N MET A 256 5.41 -9.71 -0.37
CA MET A 256 6.14 -10.08 0.84
C MET A 256 5.68 -11.47 1.28
N ARG A 257 6.53 -12.48 1.12
CA ARG A 257 6.18 -13.86 1.45
C ARG A 257 6.42 -14.15 2.92
N TRP A 258 5.35 -14.47 3.65
CA TRP A 258 5.43 -14.88 5.05
C TRP A 258 5.87 -16.34 5.17
N THR A 259 7.06 -16.55 5.74
CA THR A 259 7.64 -17.89 5.87
C THR A 259 7.25 -18.60 7.16
N GLY A 260 6.64 -17.89 8.11
CA GLY A 260 6.36 -18.38 9.46
C GLY A 260 7.56 -18.39 10.40
N ALA A 261 8.77 -18.08 9.92
CA ALA A 261 9.99 -17.96 10.70
C ALA A 261 10.36 -16.48 10.90
N THR A 262 10.86 -16.14 12.08
CA THR A 262 11.35 -14.79 12.39
C THR A 262 12.49 -14.39 11.44
N PRO A 263 12.48 -13.15 10.88
CA PRO A 263 11.56 -12.07 11.14
C PRO A 263 10.29 -12.07 10.25
N ARG A 264 10.12 -13.03 9.34
CA ARG A 264 9.06 -13.09 8.31
C ARG A 264 7.83 -13.86 8.79
N VAL A 265 7.31 -13.46 9.96
CA VAL A 265 6.07 -14.01 10.53
C VAL A 265 4.91 -13.08 10.18
N SER A 266 3.82 -13.62 9.65
CA SER A 266 2.62 -12.83 9.33
C SER A 266 2.10 -12.12 10.60
N PRO A 267 1.81 -10.82 10.55
CA PRO A 267 1.29 -10.10 11.72
C PRO A 267 -0.06 -10.64 12.20
N TRP A 268 -0.82 -11.29 11.32
CA TRP A 268 -2.13 -11.82 11.64
C TRP A 268 -2.11 -13.04 12.55
N VAL A 269 -1.00 -13.78 12.65
CA VAL A 269 -0.92 -14.96 13.53
C VAL A 269 -0.99 -14.59 15.02
N THR A 270 -0.68 -13.34 15.36
CA THR A 270 -0.74 -12.83 16.73
C THR A 270 -2.10 -12.23 17.10
N ILE A 271 -3.01 -12.07 16.14
CA ILE A 271 -4.36 -11.56 16.39
C ILE A 271 -5.12 -12.62 17.21
N ARG A 272 -5.77 -12.20 18.29
CA ARG A 272 -6.62 -13.09 19.10
C ARG A 272 -7.76 -13.65 18.25
N ASP A 273 -8.12 -14.91 18.43
CA ASP A 273 -9.18 -15.56 17.65
C ASP A 273 -10.51 -14.81 17.69
N ALA A 274 -10.89 -14.27 18.86
CA ALA A 274 -12.06 -13.42 18.96
C ALA A 274 -11.99 -12.23 18.00
N ASN A 275 -10.87 -11.50 17.99
CA ASN A 275 -10.69 -10.32 17.12
C ASN A 275 -10.62 -10.68 15.64
N TRP A 276 -10.11 -11.87 15.31
CA TRP A 276 -10.12 -12.38 13.93
C TRP A 276 -11.54 -12.72 13.47
N ASN A 277 -12.36 -13.26 14.36
CA ASN A 277 -13.71 -13.76 14.06
C ASN A 277 -14.81 -12.67 14.21
N TYR A 278 -14.50 -11.46 14.71
CA TYR A 278 -15.50 -10.39 14.78
C TYR A 278 -16.00 -9.93 13.41
N PRO A 279 -15.16 -9.64 12.42
CA PRO A 279 -15.64 -9.35 11.08
C PRO A 279 -16.32 -10.59 10.49
N LYS A 280 -17.55 -10.43 10.02
CA LYS A 280 -18.28 -11.42 9.25
C LYS A 280 -18.12 -11.11 7.77
N MET A 281 -18.22 -12.12 6.93
CA MET A 281 -18.21 -11.91 5.49
C MET A 281 -19.46 -11.14 5.06
N CYS A 282 -19.30 -10.20 4.12
CA CYS A 282 -20.40 -9.46 3.55
C CYS A 282 -21.10 -10.26 2.46
N SER A 283 -22.44 -10.21 2.40
CA SER A 283 -23.24 -10.92 1.40
C SER A 283 -22.82 -10.57 -0.03
N PHE A 284 -22.54 -9.30 -0.33
CA PHE A 284 -22.09 -8.88 -1.66
C PHE A 284 -20.85 -9.67 -2.14
N PHE A 285 -19.84 -9.78 -1.29
CA PHE A 285 -18.60 -10.50 -1.63
C PHE A 285 -18.85 -12.01 -1.76
N VAL A 286 -19.55 -12.59 -0.79
CA VAL A 286 -19.82 -14.02 -0.74
C VAL A 286 -20.69 -14.46 -1.92
N GLU A 287 -21.81 -13.77 -2.17
CA GLU A 287 -22.72 -14.06 -3.27
C GLU A 287 -22.04 -13.93 -4.63
N GLY A 288 -21.21 -12.88 -4.81
CA GLY A 288 -20.46 -12.70 -6.05
C GLY A 288 -19.47 -13.83 -6.34
N LEU A 289 -18.80 -14.37 -5.31
CA LEU A 289 -17.92 -15.52 -5.43
C LEU A 289 -18.71 -16.82 -5.68
N ASP A 290 -19.80 -17.03 -4.95
CA ASP A 290 -20.59 -18.27 -5.02
C ASP A 290 -21.34 -18.40 -6.35
N GLN A 291 -22.01 -17.34 -6.79
CA GLN A 291 -22.72 -17.28 -8.07
C GLN A 291 -21.82 -17.49 -9.28
N THR A 292 -20.57 -17.04 -9.19
CA THR A 292 -19.56 -17.26 -10.24
C THR A 292 -18.81 -18.58 -10.09
N THR A 293 -19.06 -19.36 -9.01
CA THR A 293 -18.27 -20.55 -8.65
C THR A 293 -16.77 -20.27 -8.60
N ASP A 294 -16.39 -19.15 -7.97
CA ASP A 294 -15.00 -18.71 -7.94
C ASP A 294 -14.09 -19.73 -7.23
N PRO A 295 -13.00 -20.18 -7.87
CA PRO A 295 -12.12 -21.21 -7.29
C PRO A 295 -11.46 -20.79 -5.96
N CYS A 296 -11.41 -19.51 -5.65
CA CYS A 296 -10.82 -18.99 -4.42
C CYS A 296 -11.80 -18.92 -3.25
N ILE A 297 -13.10 -19.15 -3.44
CA ILE A 297 -14.11 -18.96 -2.39
C ILE A 297 -13.76 -19.73 -1.11
N SER A 298 -13.37 -20.99 -1.21
CA SER A 298 -13.02 -21.83 -0.05
C SER A 298 -11.73 -21.40 0.67
N LEU A 299 -10.90 -20.56 0.03
CA LEU A 299 -9.72 -19.94 0.67
C LEU A 299 -10.06 -18.68 1.43
N TRP A 300 -11.12 -17.98 1.01
CA TRP A 300 -11.43 -16.63 1.50
C TRP A 300 -12.66 -16.59 2.40
N VAL A 301 -13.50 -17.62 2.35
CA VAL A 301 -14.80 -17.67 3.05
C VAL A 301 -14.97 -19.03 3.72
N THR A 302 -15.37 -19.05 5.00
CA THR A 302 -15.76 -20.29 5.69
C THR A 302 -17.22 -20.67 5.37
N LEU A 303 -17.53 -21.96 5.41
CA LEU A 303 -18.91 -22.41 5.39
C LEU A 303 -19.61 -22.16 6.75
N THR A 304 -20.88 -21.83 6.70
CA THR A 304 -21.79 -21.81 7.86
C THR A 304 -22.97 -22.72 7.55
N ASN A 305 -23.19 -23.75 8.36
CA ASN A 305 -24.23 -24.77 8.11
C ASN A 305 -24.14 -25.40 6.71
N GLY A 306 -22.94 -25.58 6.19
CA GLY A 306 -22.70 -26.18 4.87
C GLY A 306 -22.85 -25.20 3.68
N LEU A 307 -23.13 -23.92 3.91
CA LEU A 307 -23.34 -22.92 2.88
C LEU A 307 -22.37 -21.75 3.04
N TYR A 308 -22.08 -21.05 1.96
CA TYR A 308 -21.42 -19.75 1.98
C TYR A 308 -22.47 -18.66 2.16
N GLU A 309 -22.48 -18.02 3.33
CA GLU A 309 -23.49 -17.01 3.68
C GLU A 309 -22.85 -15.77 4.26
N GLY A 310 -23.11 -14.62 3.66
CA GLY A 310 -22.70 -13.33 4.18
C GLY A 310 -23.82 -12.61 4.95
N ILE A 311 -23.44 -11.56 5.69
CA ILE A 311 -24.41 -10.63 6.29
C ILE A 311 -24.61 -9.41 5.39
N PRO A 312 -25.83 -8.83 5.37
CA PRO A 312 -26.08 -7.61 4.60
C PRO A 312 -25.22 -6.47 5.08
N ARG A 313 -24.68 -5.72 4.12
CA ARG A 313 -23.95 -4.52 4.43
C ARG A 313 -24.87 -3.41 4.98
N ALA A 314 -24.30 -2.61 5.88
CA ALA A 314 -24.93 -1.41 6.42
C ALA A 314 -26.39 -1.66 6.87
N TYR A 315 -26.60 -2.74 7.61
CA TYR A 315 -27.85 -3.01 8.31
C TYR A 315 -28.14 -1.89 9.34
N LEU A 316 -29.42 -1.69 9.69
CA LEU A 316 -29.84 -0.64 10.62
C LEU A 316 -29.19 -0.76 11.99
N PRO A 317 -28.91 0.35 12.69
CA PRO A 317 -28.53 0.33 14.10
C PRO A 317 -29.55 -0.43 14.95
N GLY A 318 -29.08 -1.18 15.94
CA GLY A 318 -29.93 -2.00 16.82
C GLY A 318 -30.34 -3.36 16.24
N VAL A 319 -30.07 -3.64 14.97
CA VAL A 319 -30.20 -4.97 14.39
C VAL A 319 -28.94 -5.75 14.69
N THR A 320 -29.08 -6.97 15.22
CA THR A 320 -27.96 -7.92 15.37
C THR A 320 -28.09 -8.98 14.29
N PRO A 321 -27.21 -8.99 13.27
CA PRO A 321 -27.25 -10.04 12.26
C PRO A 321 -26.91 -11.39 12.88
N GLU A 322 -27.51 -12.45 12.34
CA GLU A 322 -27.09 -13.82 12.66
C GLU A 322 -25.61 -14.03 12.33
N SER A 323 -24.98 -14.96 13.04
CA SER A 323 -23.60 -15.35 12.72
C SER A 323 -23.56 -16.06 11.38
N ARG A 324 -22.69 -15.59 10.48
CA ARG A 324 -22.52 -16.11 9.13
C ARG A 324 -21.05 -16.44 8.87
N SER A 325 -20.69 -16.69 7.63
CA SER A 325 -19.33 -17.01 7.19
C SER A 325 -18.28 -16.00 7.67
N LEU A 326 -17.08 -16.49 7.89
CA LEU A 326 -15.92 -15.76 8.44
C LEU A 326 -14.75 -15.79 7.46
N LEU A 327 -13.75 -14.98 7.72
CA LEU A 327 -12.41 -15.17 7.15
C LEU A 327 -11.80 -16.47 7.71
N PRO A 328 -11.32 -17.40 6.86
CA PRO A 328 -10.69 -18.63 7.30
C PRO A 328 -9.43 -18.37 8.15
N GLN A 329 -9.24 -19.19 9.18
CA GLN A 329 -8.03 -19.13 10.02
C GLN A 329 -6.73 -19.33 9.21
N GLY A 330 -6.78 -20.13 8.14
CA GLY A 330 -5.63 -20.38 7.27
C GLY A 330 -5.08 -19.13 6.57
N LEU A 331 -5.88 -18.06 6.40
CA LEU A 331 -5.39 -16.80 5.86
C LEU A 331 -4.36 -16.12 6.77
N ARG A 332 -4.41 -16.35 8.08
CA ARG A 332 -3.51 -15.72 9.06
C ARG A 332 -2.04 -16.05 8.80
N SER A 333 -1.77 -17.25 8.33
CA SER A 333 -0.40 -17.73 8.03
C SER A 333 -0.15 -17.97 6.54
N ASN A 334 -1.10 -17.60 5.68
CA ASN A 334 -0.92 -17.80 4.24
C ASN A 334 0.22 -16.91 3.71
N PRO A 335 1.24 -17.49 3.05
CA PRO A 335 2.41 -16.74 2.59
C PRO A 335 2.09 -15.66 1.55
N MET A 336 0.95 -15.76 0.87
CA MET A 336 0.57 -14.87 -0.24
C MET A 336 -0.21 -13.62 0.20
N THR A 337 -0.50 -13.46 1.48
CA THR A 337 -1.29 -12.33 1.99
C THR A 337 -0.52 -11.00 2.03
N GLY A 338 0.80 -11.02 1.86
CA GLY A 338 1.65 -9.82 1.77
C GLY A 338 1.68 -9.18 0.38
N ASN A 339 0.56 -9.18 -0.35
CA ASN A 339 0.47 -8.62 -1.69
C ASN A 339 0.70 -7.09 -1.70
N ILE A 340 1.54 -6.62 -2.63
CA ILE A 340 1.81 -5.20 -2.91
C ILE A 340 1.24 -4.82 -4.27
N LEU A 341 1.61 -5.57 -5.29
CA LEU A 341 1.10 -5.49 -6.65
C LEU A 341 1.29 -6.85 -7.32
N ASN A 342 0.22 -7.44 -7.80
CA ASN A 342 0.29 -8.74 -8.46
C ASN A 342 0.19 -8.63 -10.00
N TYR A 343 0.69 -9.65 -10.67
CA TYR A 343 0.68 -9.70 -12.13
C TYR A 343 -0.73 -9.64 -12.73
N ALA A 344 -1.71 -10.24 -12.06
CA ALA A 344 -3.11 -10.21 -12.49
C ALA A 344 -3.65 -8.79 -12.59
N GLU A 345 -3.34 -7.93 -11.62
CA GLU A 345 -3.74 -6.52 -11.64
C GLU A 345 -3.14 -5.80 -12.85
N VAL A 346 -1.87 -6.07 -13.17
CA VAL A 346 -1.20 -5.48 -14.36
C VAL A 346 -1.93 -5.86 -15.64
N GLN A 347 -2.30 -7.13 -15.81
CA GLN A 347 -3.03 -7.59 -16.98
C GLN A 347 -4.44 -6.96 -17.09
N LEU A 348 -5.13 -6.83 -15.96
CA LEU A 348 -6.45 -6.18 -15.92
C LEU A 348 -6.38 -4.66 -16.20
N MET A 349 -5.29 -3.98 -15.79
CA MET A 349 -5.03 -2.60 -16.19
C MET A 349 -4.78 -2.47 -17.71
N LEU A 350 -4.04 -3.39 -18.29
CA LEU A 350 -3.79 -3.42 -19.74
C LEU A 350 -5.08 -3.75 -20.51
N ALA A 351 -5.93 -4.65 -20.00
CA ALA A 351 -7.26 -4.90 -20.57
C ALA A 351 -8.11 -3.63 -20.61
N GLU A 352 -8.17 -2.90 -19.50
CA GLU A 352 -8.87 -1.62 -19.41
C GLU A 352 -8.31 -0.58 -20.41
N ALA A 353 -6.99 -0.41 -20.44
CA ALA A 353 -6.34 0.52 -21.36
C ALA A 353 -6.61 0.17 -22.83
N THR A 354 -6.74 -1.13 -23.15
CA THR A 354 -7.04 -1.60 -24.50
C THR A 354 -8.49 -1.30 -24.90
N ILE A 355 -9.49 -1.56 -24.03
CA ILE A 355 -10.89 -1.23 -24.37
C ILE A 355 -11.14 0.29 -24.44
N LYS A 356 -10.31 1.10 -23.77
CA LYS A 356 -10.32 2.56 -23.87
C LYS A 356 -9.61 3.08 -25.14
N GLY A 357 -9.02 2.19 -25.94
CA GLY A 357 -8.31 2.55 -27.16
C GLY A 357 -6.92 3.18 -26.95
N TRP A 358 -6.38 3.15 -25.74
CA TRP A 358 -5.04 3.69 -25.46
C TRP A 358 -3.93 2.73 -25.89
N ILE A 359 -4.21 1.44 -25.87
CA ILE A 359 -3.33 0.37 -26.36
C ILE A 359 -4.02 -0.31 -27.54
N THR A 360 -3.33 -0.39 -28.66
CA THR A 360 -3.78 -1.13 -29.85
C THR A 360 -3.03 -2.44 -29.97
N LYS A 361 -3.68 -3.46 -30.55
CA LYS A 361 -3.05 -4.75 -30.84
C LYS A 361 -1.90 -4.57 -31.81
N THR A 362 -0.74 -5.02 -31.41
CA THR A 362 0.48 -5.10 -32.23
C THR A 362 1.08 -6.50 -32.09
N GLU A 363 2.21 -6.74 -32.70
CA GLU A 363 2.98 -7.97 -32.53
C GLU A 363 3.41 -8.22 -31.09
N ASN A 364 3.62 -7.14 -30.31
CA ASN A 364 4.11 -7.18 -28.94
C ASN A 364 3.03 -6.89 -27.87
N THR A 365 1.77 -6.70 -28.28
CA THR A 365 0.65 -6.45 -27.37
C THR A 365 -0.46 -7.47 -27.59
N LYS A 366 -1.35 -7.60 -26.60
CA LYS A 366 -2.48 -8.52 -26.62
C LYS A 366 -3.78 -7.77 -26.94
N THR A 367 -4.85 -8.51 -27.28
CA THR A 367 -6.21 -8.00 -27.31
C THR A 367 -6.71 -7.77 -25.87
N ALA A 368 -7.80 -7.03 -25.71
CA ALA A 368 -8.43 -6.84 -24.40
C ALA A 368 -8.86 -8.19 -23.79
N LYS A 369 -9.39 -9.10 -24.60
CA LYS A 369 -9.75 -10.47 -24.20
C LYS A 369 -8.55 -11.23 -23.66
N GLU A 370 -7.44 -11.25 -24.40
CA GLU A 370 -6.22 -11.96 -23.99
C GLU A 370 -5.66 -11.40 -22.67
N TYR A 371 -5.63 -10.07 -22.47
CA TYR A 371 -5.23 -9.44 -21.22
C TYR A 371 -6.18 -9.80 -20.08
N TYR A 372 -7.49 -9.75 -20.32
CA TYR A 372 -8.50 -10.08 -19.32
C TYR A 372 -8.40 -11.54 -18.87
N GLU A 373 -8.40 -12.49 -19.80
CA GLU A 373 -8.31 -13.91 -19.50
C GLU A 373 -7.02 -14.29 -18.77
N GLU A 374 -5.90 -13.64 -19.14
CA GLU A 374 -4.63 -13.81 -18.45
C GLU A 374 -4.67 -13.20 -17.04
N GLY A 375 -5.29 -12.04 -16.86
CA GLY A 375 -5.53 -11.44 -15.56
C GLY A 375 -6.34 -12.35 -14.64
N VAL A 376 -7.45 -12.88 -15.14
CA VAL A 376 -8.30 -13.82 -14.39
C VAL A 376 -7.56 -15.11 -14.02
N THR A 377 -6.86 -15.70 -14.99
CA THR A 377 -6.04 -16.92 -14.78
C THR A 377 -5.00 -16.70 -13.70
N ASN A 378 -4.27 -15.59 -13.78
CA ASN A 378 -3.18 -15.33 -12.85
C ASN A 378 -3.68 -14.89 -11.45
N ARG A 379 -4.85 -14.27 -11.34
CA ARG A 379 -5.50 -14.02 -10.05
C ARG A 379 -5.79 -15.32 -9.29
N ILE A 380 -6.32 -16.32 -9.99
CA ILE A 380 -6.68 -17.61 -9.39
C ILE A 380 -5.43 -18.42 -9.05
N THR A 381 -4.48 -18.51 -9.98
CA THR A 381 -3.24 -19.27 -9.79
C THR A 381 -2.28 -18.63 -8.81
N TYR A 382 -2.34 -17.31 -8.60
CA TYR A 382 -1.61 -16.61 -7.52
C TYR A 382 -1.92 -17.20 -6.15
N TRP A 383 -3.18 -17.60 -5.92
CA TRP A 383 -3.62 -18.26 -4.68
C TRP A 383 -3.48 -19.79 -4.71
N GLY A 384 -2.79 -20.34 -5.71
CA GLY A 384 -2.56 -21.79 -5.84
C GLY A 384 -3.81 -22.58 -6.22
N ARG A 385 -4.81 -21.96 -6.85
CA ARG A 385 -6.02 -22.61 -7.32
C ARG A 385 -5.98 -22.87 -8.82
N ALA A 386 -6.65 -23.95 -9.25
CA ALA A 386 -6.86 -24.22 -10.67
C ALA A 386 -8.01 -23.38 -11.21
N VAL A 387 -7.88 -22.90 -12.44
CA VAL A 387 -8.90 -22.07 -13.10
C VAL A 387 -10.16 -22.90 -13.44
N GLY A 388 -9.99 -24.16 -13.83
CA GLY A 388 -11.10 -25.02 -14.23
C GLY A 388 -11.94 -24.41 -15.35
N SER A 389 -13.26 -24.46 -15.20
CA SER A 389 -14.23 -23.87 -16.14
C SER A 389 -14.59 -22.41 -15.83
N TYR A 390 -13.93 -21.74 -14.88
CA TYR A 390 -14.30 -20.40 -14.40
C TYR A 390 -14.41 -19.37 -15.54
N LEU A 391 -13.46 -19.38 -16.48
CA LEU A 391 -13.46 -18.48 -17.64
C LEU A 391 -14.62 -18.71 -18.62
N SER A 392 -15.27 -19.87 -18.55
CA SER A 392 -16.44 -20.21 -19.40
C SER A 392 -17.77 -19.83 -18.74
N GLY A 393 -17.78 -19.42 -17.47
CA GLY A 393 -18.98 -19.01 -16.75
C GLY A 393 -19.59 -17.74 -17.36
N ALA A 394 -20.91 -17.69 -17.53
CA ALA A 394 -21.59 -16.59 -18.21
C ALA A 394 -21.29 -15.19 -17.65
N ALA A 395 -21.09 -15.09 -16.34
CA ALA A 395 -20.74 -13.81 -15.69
C ALA A 395 -19.25 -13.43 -15.83
N VAL A 396 -18.40 -14.36 -16.29
CA VAL A 396 -16.94 -14.18 -16.36
C VAL A 396 -16.45 -14.18 -17.81
N ALA A 397 -17.04 -15.02 -18.67
CA ALA A 397 -16.60 -15.16 -20.06
C ALA A 397 -16.56 -13.81 -20.78
N TRP A 398 -15.45 -13.55 -21.49
CA TRP A 398 -15.33 -12.35 -22.31
C TRP A 398 -16.21 -12.50 -23.55
N ASP A 399 -16.99 -11.47 -23.84
CA ASP A 399 -17.75 -11.35 -25.06
C ASP A 399 -17.31 -10.07 -25.79
N ASP A 400 -16.95 -10.21 -27.06
CA ASP A 400 -16.54 -9.06 -27.88
C ASP A 400 -17.72 -8.15 -28.21
N ASP A 401 -18.95 -8.68 -28.19
CA ASP A 401 -20.19 -7.93 -28.40
C ASP A 401 -20.70 -7.19 -27.16
N ASP A 402 -20.11 -7.43 -25.97
CA ASP A 402 -20.41 -6.67 -24.75
C ASP A 402 -20.19 -5.17 -24.95
N THR A 403 -21.07 -4.34 -24.34
CA THR A 403 -20.86 -2.90 -24.29
C THR A 403 -19.59 -2.54 -23.51
N PHE A 404 -19.14 -1.31 -23.65
CA PHE A 404 -18.01 -0.81 -22.86
C PHE A 404 -18.23 -0.98 -21.35
N GLU A 405 -19.43 -0.64 -20.84
CA GLU A 405 -19.81 -0.75 -19.44
C GLU A 405 -19.81 -2.21 -18.95
N GLN A 406 -20.29 -3.14 -19.78
CA GLN A 406 -20.26 -4.58 -19.46
C GLN A 406 -18.83 -5.11 -19.38
N LYS A 407 -17.97 -4.72 -20.33
CA LYS A 407 -16.54 -5.06 -20.29
C LYS A 407 -15.86 -4.47 -19.05
N MET A 408 -16.13 -3.20 -18.73
CA MET A 408 -15.62 -2.55 -17.54
C MET A 408 -16.11 -3.21 -16.25
N ALA A 409 -17.36 -3.67 -16.20
CA ALA A 409 -17.89 -4.38 -15.05
C ALA A 409 -17.17 -5.71 -14.82
N LYS A 410 -16.90 -6.48 -15.89
CA LYS A 410 -16.13 -7.72 -15.82
C LYS A 410 -14.69 -7.47 -15.36
N ILE A 411 -14.00 -6.51 -15.96
CA ILE A 411 -12.64 -6.11 -15.56
C ILE A 411 -12.63 -5.64 -14.09
N GLY A 412 -13.57 -4.76 -13.73
CA GLY A 412 -13.66 -4.20 -12.38
C GLY A 412 -13.92 -5.26 -11.30
N TRP A 413 -14.78 -6.25 -11.58
CA TRP A 413 -15.01 -7.38 -10.68
C TRP A 413 -13.72 -8.20 -10.47
N GLN A 414 -13.05 -8.60 -11.55
CA GLN A 414 -11.83 -9.38 -11.44
C GLN A 414 -10.69 -8.60 -10.78
N LYS A 415 -10.61 -7.30 -11.03
CA LYS A 415 -9.63 -6.42 -10.38
C LYS A 415 -9.91 -6.26 -8.89
N TYR A 416 -11.18 -6.13 -8.49
CA TYR A 416 -11.60 -6.15 -7.10
C TYR A 416 -11.15 -7.43 -6.38
N LEU A 417 -11.28 -8.59 -7.01
CA LEU A 417 -10.81 -9.86 -6.47
C LEU A 417 -9.27 -9.97 -6.48
N ALA A 418 -8.59 -9.43 -7.49
CA ALA A 418 -7.13 -9.39 -7.54
C ALA A 418 -6.52 -8.50 -6.44
N LEU A 419 -7.26 -7.49 -6.00
CA LEU A 419 -6.90 -6.57 -4.93
C LEU A 419 -7.32 -7.04 -3.53
N PHE A 420 -7.86 -8.26 -3.40
CA PHE A 420 -8.24 -8.82 -2.10
C PHE A 420 -7.04 -8.79 -1.14
N MET A 421 -7.24 -8.19 0.03
CA MET A 421 -6.21 -7.98 1.08
C MET A 421 -4.98 -7.16 0.64
N THR A 422 -5.10 -6.29 -0.38
CA THR A 422 -4.03 -5.43 -0.86
C THR A 422 -4.20 -4.01 -0.35
N ASP A 423 -3.50 -3.63 0.69
CA ASP A 423 -3.49 -2.30 1.35
C ASP A 423 -4.81 -1.50 1.19
N MET A 424 -4.77 -0.29 0.64
CA MET A 424 -5.95 0.55 0.37
C MET A 424 -6.42 0.46 -1.10
N GLN A 425 -5.80 -0.40 -1.93
CA GLN A 425 -5.95 -0.32 -3.40
C GLN A 425 -7.37 -0.59 -3.89
N SER A 426 -8.10 -1.53 -3.29
CA SER A 426 -9.47 -1.82 -3.73
C SER A 426 -10.41 -0.60 -3.55
N TRP A 427 -10.29 0.10 -2.42
CA TRP A 427 -11.05 1.35 -2.18
C TRP A 427 -10.60 2.49 -3.10
N ILE A 428 -9.29 2.64 -3.33
CA ILE A 428 -8.74 3.65 -4.21
C ILE A 428 -9.21 3.40 -5.66
N GLU A 429 -9.17 2.15 -6.11
CA GLU A 429 -9.62 1.75 -7.44
C GLU A 429 -11.13 1.97 -7.65
N TYR A 430 -11.94 1.62 -6.63
CA TYR A 430 -13.37 1.93 -6.65
C TYR A 430 -13.66 3.42 -6.84
N ARG A 431 -12.94 4.28 -6.13
CA ARG A 431 -13.11 5.74 -6.26
C ARG A 431 -12.76 6.25 -7.65
N ARG A 432 -11.87 5.56 -8.35
CA ARG A 432 -11.48 5.89 -9.73
C ARG A 432 -12.51 5.41 -10.77
N THR A 433 -13.04 4.20 -10.58
CA THR A 433 -13.82 3.50 -11.63
C THR A 433 -15.30 3.37 -11.34
N GLY A 434 -15.70 3.40 -10.07
CA GLY A 434 -17.05 3.02 -9.65
C GLY A 434 -17.32 1.51 -9.65
N TYR A 435 -16.35 0.68 -9.98
CA TYR A 435 -16.52 -0.78 -10.03
C TYR A 435 -15.80 -1.50 -8.88
N PRO A 436 -16.38 -2.64 -8.41
CA PRO A 436 -17.71 -3.15 -8.74
C PRO A 436 -18.81 -2.23 -8.19
N VAL A 437 -20.00 -2.26 -8.81
CA VAL A 437 -21.14 -1.48 -8.32
C VAL A 437 -21.58 -2.02 -6.96
N LEU A 438 -21.32 -1.25 -5.91
CA LEU A 438 -21.59 -1.66 -4.54
C LEU A 438 -23.04 -1.34 -4.14
N PRO A 439 -23.85 -2.31 -3.67
CA PRO A 439 -25.19 -2.05 -3.20
C PRO A 439 -25.18 -1.15 -1.96
N LYS A 440 -26.19 -0.30 -1.81
CA LYS A 440 -26.36 0.58 -0.65
C LYS A 440 -27.29 -0.06 0.37
N GLY A 441 -26.87 -0.06 1.64
CA GLY A 441 -27.70 -0.52 2.75
C GLY A 441 -28.37 0.61 3.51
N PRO A 442 -29.45 0.35 4.26
CA PRO A 442 -30.27 1.37 4.93
C PRO A 442 -29.56 2.06 6.11
N GLY A 443 -28.50 1.48 6.63
CA GLY A 443 -27.73 2.03 7.77
C GLY A 443 -26.49 2.81 7.36
N LEU A 444 -26.32 3.16 6.06
CA LEU A 444 -25.19 3.99 5.62
C LEU A 444 -25.27 5.39 6.20
N MET A 445 -24.16 5.85 6.74
CA MET A 445 -23.87 7.22 7.12
C MET A 445 -23.24 7.98 5.92
N ASN A 446 -22.76 9.18 6.16
CA ASN A 446 -22.13 10.01 5.11
C ASN A 446 -23.00 10.21 3.87
N ASP A 447 -24.33 10.31 4.06
CA ASP A 447 -25.35 10.40 3.00
C ASP A 447 -25.30 9.25 1.97
N GLY A 448 -24.76 8.10 2.38
CA GLY A 448 -24.55 6.95 1.50
C GLY A 448 -23.49 7.18 0.41
N ILE A 449 -22.63 8.19 0.59
CA ILE A 449 -21.52 8.51 -0.31
C ILE A 449 -20.25 7.79 0.19
N MET A 450 -19.61 7.03 -0.70
CA MET A 450 -18.32 6.40 -0.38
C MET A 450 -17.33 7.47 0.09
N PRO A 451 -16.65 7.28 1.24
CA PRO A 451 -15.61 8.20 1.66
C PRO A 451 -14.59 8.47 0.55
N ALA A 452 -14.39 9.75 0.25
CA ALA A 452 -13.43 10.18 -0.77
C ALA A 452 -11.99 10.19 -0.25
N ARG A 453 -11.83 10.30 1.07
CA ARG A 453 -10.54 10.35 1.80
C ARG A 453 -10.75 9.95 3.26
N LEU A 454 -9.70 9.76 4.01
CA LEU A 454 -9.72 9.79 5.47
C LEU A 454 -9.45 11.21 5.97
N PHE A 455 -9.84 11.48 7.24
CA PHE A 455 -9.48 12.73 7.93
C PHE A 455 -7.96 12.85 8.07
N TYR A 456 -7.45 14.06 8.16
CA TYR A 456 -6.09 14.24 8.68
C TYR A 456 -6.01 13.84 10.16
N PRO A 457 -4.89 13.24 10.62
CA PRO A 457 -4.70 12.85 12.01
C PRO A 457 -4.88 14.01 12.99
N LEU A 458 -5.36 13.69 14.20
CA LEU A 458 -5.46 14.68 15.26
C LEU A 458 -4.09 15.22 15.69
N SER A 459 -3.05 14.38 15.64
CA SER A 459 -1.67 14.80 15.90
C SER A 459 -1.22 15.89 14.94
N VAL A 460 -1.53 15.77 13.64
CA VAL A 460 -1.21 16.78 12.62
C VAL A 460 -1.93 18.10 12.92
N GLN A 461 -3.21 18.04 13.28
CA GLN A 461 -3.99 19.22 13.65
C GLN A 461 -3.42 19.93 14.88
N ALA A 462 -2.86 19.18 15.85
CA ALA A 462 -2.30 19.72 17.07
C ALA A 462 -0.86 20.22 16.93
N THR A 463 -0.02 19.53 16.15
CA THR A 463 1.43 19.81 16.12
C THR A 463 1.87 20.59 14.89
N ASN A 464 1.08 20.59 13.80
CA ASN A 464 1.37 21.31 12.54
C ASN A 464 0.21 22.22 12.11
N VAL A 465 -0.31 23.00 13.06
CA VAL A 465 -1.54 23.80 12.94
C VAL A 465 -1.53 24.73 11.73
N GLN A 466 -0.42 25.41 11.48
CA GLN A 466 -0.34 26.41 10.40
C GLN A 466 -0.48 25.74 9.01
N ASN A 467 0.26 24.66 8.78
CA ASN A 467 0.19 23.94 7.50
C ASN A 467 -1.11 23.16 7.37
N TYR A 468 -1.66 22.64 8.48
CA TYR A 468 -2.99 22.04 8.48
C TYR A 468 -4.06 23.05 8.05
N ASN A 469 -4.08 24.25 8.62
CA ASN A 469 -5.05 25.28 8.23
C ASN A 469 -4.90 25.66 6.76
N LYS A 470 -3.68 25.81 6.27
CA LYS A 470 -3.40 26.10 4.86
C LYS A 470 -3.93 24.99 3.92
N VAL A 471 -3.71 23.72 4.25
CA VAL A 471 -4.15 22.63 3.38
C VAL A 471 -5.69 22.50 3.33
N ILE A 472 -6.40 22.77 4.42
CA ILE A 472 -7.88 22.74 4.38
C ILE A 472 -8.48 23.93 3.63
N GLU A 473 -7.75 25.06 3.53
CA GLU A 473 -8.12 26.20 2.67
C GLU A 473 -8.00 25.85 1.18
N THR A 474 -6.98 25.10 0.79
CA THR A 474 -6.67 24.78 -0.62
C THR A 474 -7.38 23.51 -1.10
N GLN A 475 -7.33 22.44 -0.34
CA GLN A 475 -7.94 21.16 -0.71
C GLN A 475 -9.44 21.14 -0.47
N GLY A 476 -9.91 21.84 0.57
CA GLY A 476 -11.29 21.85 1.07
C GLY A 476 -11.41 21.30 2.48
N PRO A 477 -12.63 21.32 3.07
CA PRO A 477 -12.89 20.88 4.44
C PRO A 477 -12.31 19.51 4.75
N ASP A 478 -11.82 19.33 5.98
CA ASP A 478 -11.32 18.04 6.44
C ASP A 478 -12.50 17.13 6.83
N ASP A 479 -13.14 16.55 5.81
CA ASP A 479 -14.23 15.61 5.94
C ASP A 479 -14.14 14.46 4.92
N LEU A 480 -15.02 13.46 5.08
CA LEU A 480 -15.01 12.24 4.27
C LEU A 480 -15.54 12.45 2.84
N LYS A 481 -16.20 13.59 2.53
CA LYS A 481 -16.78 13.89 1.22
C LYS A 481 -15.90 14.78 0.37
N THR A 482 -14.90 15.43 0.98
CA THR A 482 -13.99 16.30 0.25
C THR A 482 -13.15 15.48 -0.73
N LEU A 483 -13.37 15.74 -2.02
CA LEU A 483 -12.63 15.09 -3.09
C LEU A 483 -11.16 15.50 -3.06
N ILE A 484 -10.27 14.54 -3.21
CA ILE A 484 -8.86 14.80 -3.42
C ILE A 484 -8.61 15.21 -4.87
N TRP A 485 -7.45 15.75 -5.20
CA TRP A 485 -7.18 16.41 -6.50
C TRP A 485 -7.56 15.55 -7.72
N TRP A 486 -7.15 14.28 -7.79
CA TRP A 486 -7.44 13.44 -8.96
C TRP A 486 -8.92 13.01 -9.06
N GLN A 487 -9.73 13.18 -8.02
CA GLN A 487 -11.17 12.92 -8.05
C GLN A 487 -11.98 14.17 -8.48
N LYS A 488 -11.39 15.36 -8.39
CA LYS A 488 -12.01 16.60 -8.86
C LYS A 488 -12.03 16.61 -10.39
N PRO A 489 -13.07 17.20 -11.02
CA PRO A 489 -13.14 17.35 -12.47
C PRO A 489 -11.91 17.97 -13.08
#